data_7faf8d39ab9fc9c0a12917635868b67f
#
_entry.id   7faf8d39ab9fc9c0a12917635868b67f
#
_cell.length_a   1.000
_cell.length_b   1.000
_cell.length_c   1.000
_cell.angle_alpha   90.00
_cell.angle_beta   90.00
_cell.angle_gamma   90.00
#
_symmetry.space_group_name_H-M   'P 1'
#
loop_
_entity.id
_entity.type
_entity.pdbx_description
1 polymer ?
#
loop_
_entity_poly.entity_id
_entity_poly.type
_entity_poly.pdbx_seq_one_letter_code
_entity_poly.pdbx_strand_id
1 'polypeptide(L)'
;MIGDAMSEPTFATLVSRWYERSARDLPWRKPGIGAWAILVSEVMLQQTPVVRVVPAWEAWLARWPEPRALAEDTPAEAIRMWGRLGYPRRAVRLRECAVAIVERHGGVVPDRLDHLLALPGVGTYTARAVAAFAYGQRHPVVDTNVRRVVSRAIAGEPDAGPTTRPADLVATEELLPIEPAAAALASAAFMELGAVVCTARAPRCAICPVESSCAWRASGQAAPTGPTRRPQRYAGTDRQVRGLLLAVLRESTGPVPHRRLDQVWHDDVQRARALAGLVTDGLVEPVGEESFRLAGDGPPSPSPLPHLPHPPHHQR
;
A
#
# COMPACT_ATOMS: atom_id res chain seq x y z
N MET A 1 -50.87 -14.94 -11.57
CA MET A 1 -49.46 -15.15 -11.81
C MET A 1 -48.83 -13.77 -12.02
N ILE A 2 -48.26 -13.22 -10.99
CA ILE A 2 -47.53 -11.93 -11.06
C ILE A 2 -46.14 -12.31 -11.55
N GLY A 3 -45.83 -11.98 -12.80
CA GLY A 3 -44.54 -12.21 -13.38
C GLY A 3 -43.49 -11.44 -12.60
N ASP A 4 -42.52 -12.15 -12.02
CA ASP A 4 -41.33 -11.62 -11.41
C ASP A 4 -40.54 -10.88 -12.52
N ALA A 5 -40.70 -9.57 -12.60
CA ALA A 5 -39.93 -8.75 -13.50
C ALA A 5 -38.47 -8.86 -13.02
N MET A 6 -37.69 -9.72 -13.67
CA MET A 6 -36.25 -9.83 -13.41
C MET A 6 -35.63 -8.45 -13.64
N SER A 7 -35.37 -7.73 -12.55
CA SER A 7 -34.67 -6.46 -12.61
C SER A 7 -33.31 -6.65 -13.31
N GLU A 8 -32.98 -5.76 -14.21
CA GLU A 8 -31.67 -5.81 -14.90
C GLU A 8 -30.54 -5.87 -13.86
N PRO A 9 -29.53 -6.70 -14.13
CA PRO A 9 -28.41 -6.84 -13.19
C PRO A 9 -27.68 -5.51 -13.03
N THR A 10 -27.43 -5.12 -11.79
CA THR A 10 -26.72 -3.89 -11.47
C THR A 10 -25.26 -3.91 -11.97
N PHE A 11 -24.64 -2.73 -12.07
CA PHE A 11 -23.22 -2.59 -12.39
C PHE A 11 -22.34 -3.50 -11.50
N ALA A 12 -22.55 -3.46 -10.19
CA ALA A 12 -21.82 -4.31 -9.25
C ALA A 12 -22.02 -5.80 -9.53
N THR A 13 -23.25 -6.24 -9.83
CA THR A 13 -23.56 -7.64 -10.14
C THR A 13 -22.83 -8.12 -11.39
N LEU A 14 -22.80 -7.32 -12.45
CA LEU A 14 -22.11 -7.68 -13.71
C LEU A 14 -20.61 -7.80 -13.51
N VAL A 15 -20.01 -6.84 -12.81
CA VAL A 15 -18.56 -6.81 -12.57
C VAL A 15 -18.13 -7.90 -11.59
N SER A 16 -18.92 -8.20 -10.55
CA SER A 16 -18.62 -9.28 -9.59
C SER A 16 -18.68 -10.66 -10.26
N ARG A 17 -19.71 -10.95 -11.07
CA ARG A 17 -19.79 -12.20 -11.85
C ARG A 17 -18.63 -12.38 -12.82
N TRP A 18 -18.15 -11.29 -13.43
CA TRP A 18 -16.94 -11.33 -14.25
C TRP A 18 -15.71 -11.64 -13.41
N TYR A 19 -15.57 -10.98 -12.26
CA TYR A 19 -14.44 -11.16 -11.34
C TYR A 19 -14.29 -12.61 -10.88
N GLU A 20 -15.39 -13.25 -10.47
CA GLU A 20 -15.40 -14.65 -10.04
C GLU A 20 -14.85 -15.63 -11.09
N ARG A 21 -15.01 -15.30 -12.39
CA ARG A 21 -14.53 -16.15 -13.50
C ARG A 21 -13.16 -15.77 -14.05
N SER A 22 -12.74 -14.53 -13.87
CA SER A 22 -11.64 -13.95 -14.63
C SER A 22 -10.57 -13.24 -13.78
N ALA A 23 -10.75 -13.20 -12.46
CA ALA A 23 -9.77 -12.58 -11.56
C ALA A 23 -8.42 -13.29 -11.63
N ARG A 24 -7.35 -12.49 -11.51
CA ARG A 24 -6.00 -13.03 -11.35
C ARG A 24 -5.90 -13.85 -10.07
N ASP A 25 -5.22 -14.99 -10.13
CA ASP A 25 -4.86 -15.76 -8.93
C ASP A 25 -3.73 -15.02 -8.18
N LEU A 26 -4.12 -14.32 -7.11
CA LEU A 26 -3.18 -13.58 -6.27
C LEU A 26 -3.15 -14.21 -4.87
N PRO A 27 -1.97 -14.42 -4.26
CA PRO A 27 -1.84 -15.18 -3.01
C PRO A 27 -2.64 -14.57 -1.85
N TRP A 28 -2.76 -13.24 -1.78
CA TRP A 28 -3.54 -12.54 -0.75
C TRP A 28 -5.06 -12.54 -0.97
N ARG A 29 -5.55 -13.16 -2.06
CA ARG A 29 -6.99 -13.35 -2.35
C ARG A 29 -7.48 -14.75 -2.04
N LYS A 30 -6.59 -15.65 -1.64
CA LYS A 30 -6.94 -17.04 -1.34
C LYS A 30 -7.79 -17.12 -0.07
N PRO A 31 -8.75 -18.06 0.00
CA PRO A 31 -9.51 -18.30 1.22
C PRO A 31 -8.61 -18.56 2.42
N GLY A 32 -8.97 -18.02 3.59
CA GLY A 32 -8.23 -18.23 4.83
C GLY A 32 -7.03 -17.32 5.04
N ILE A 33 -6.74 -16.39 4.11
CA ILE A 33 -5.69 -15.39 4.31
C ILE A 33 -6.11 -14.42 5.42
N GLY A 34 -5.27 -14.30 6.45
CA GLY A 34 -5.52 -13.43 7.61
C GLY A 34 -5.34 -11.93 7.31
N ALA A 35 -5.92 -11.10 8.17
CA ALA A 35 -5.90 -9.64 8.04
C ALA A 35 -4.49 -9.03 8.02
N TRP A 36 -3.53 -9.62 8.74
CA TRP A 36 -2.12 -9.20 8.68
C TRP A 36 -1.55 -9.34 7.27
N ALA A 37 -1.74 -10.48 6.66
CA ALA A 37 -1.24 -10.76 5.31
C ALA A 37 -1.87 -9.84 4.25
N ILE A 38 -3.16 -9.51 4.41
CA ILE A 38 -3.85 -8.53 3.56
C ILE A 38 -3.29 -7.13 3.78
N LEU A 39 -3.10 -6.68 5.03
CA LEU A 39 -2.49 -5.39 5.34
C LEU A 39 -1.09 -5.26 4.73
N VAL A 40 -0.25 -6.29 4.86
CA VAL A 40 1.08 -6.34 4.23
C VAL A 40 0.99 -6.18 2.71
N SER A 41 0.08 -6.90 2.04
CA SER A 41 -0.11 -6.79 0.60
C SER A 41 -0.52 -5.38 0.17
N GLU A 42 -1.47 -4.76 0.89
CA GLU A 42 -1.96 -3.41 0.60
C GLU A 42 -0.85 -2.35 0.74
N VAL A 43 0.02 -2.49 1.74
CA VAL A 43 1.19 -1.61 1.91
C VAL A 43 2.22 -1.84 0.80
N MET A 44 2.49 -3.09 0.44
CA MET A 44 3.47 -3.42 -0.61
C MET A 44 3.01 -3.00 -2.01
N LEU A 45 1.72 -3.08 -2.30
CA LEU A 45 1.12 -2.72 -3.59
C LEU A 45 1.08 -1.22 -3.87
N GLN A 46 1.28 -0.36 -2.86
CA GLN A 46 1.35 1.08 -3.08
C GLN A 46 2.44 1.43 -4.11
N GLN A 47 2.04 1.84 -5.31
CA GLN A 47 2.92 2.21 -6.42
C GLN A 47 3.95 1.13 -6.84
N THR A 48 3.70 -0.14 -6.52
CA THR A 48 4.57 -1.27 -6.87
C THR A 48 3.78 -2.30 -7.70
N PRO A 49 4.28 -2.72 -8.87
CA PRO A 49 3.62 -3.73 -9.68
C PRO A 49 3.50 -5.07 -8.96
N VAL A 50 2.35 -5.75 -9.16
CA VAL A 50 2.00 -7.04 -8.56
C VAL A 50 3.12 -8.08 -8.72
N VAL A 51 3.70 -8.20 -9.91
CA VAL A 51 4.77 -9.17 -10.22
C VAL A 51 6.00 -9.02 -9.31
N ARG A 52 6.25 -7.83 -8.78
CA ARG A 52 7.35 -7.58 -7.83
C ARG A 52 6.91 -7.78 -6.39
N VAL A 53 5.62 -7.62 -6.10
CA VAL A 53 5.08 -7.76 -4.75
C VAL A 53 4.93 -9.22 -4.36
N VAL A 54 4.45 -10.09 -5.23
CA VAL A 54 4.19 -11.51 -4.90
C VAL A 54 5.38 -12.18 -4.21
N PRO A 55 6.59 -12.26 -4.80
CA PRO A 55 7.72 -12.93 -4.14
C PRO A 55 8.18 -12.23 -2.87
N ALA A 56 8.07 -10.91 -2.78
CA ALA A 56 8.45 -10.16 -1.60
C ALA A 56 7.45 -10.36 -0.45
N TRP A 57 6.16 -10.45 -0.74
CA TRP A 57 5.10 -10.72 0.22
C TRP A 57 5.21 -12.14 0.79
N GLU A 58 5.48 -13.13 -0.05
CA GLU A 58 5.72 -14.51 0.38
C GLU A 58 6.93 -14.61 1.32
N ALA A 59 8.05 -14.01 0.95
CA ALA A 59 9.25 -13.98 1.78
C ALA A 59 9.02 -13.22 3.10
N TRP A 60 8.26 -12.13 3.07
CA TRP A 60 7.92 -11.33 4.26
C TRP A 60 7.09 -12.13 5.25
N LEU A 61 6.03 -12.78 4.79
CA LEU A 61 5.16 -13.58 5.64
C LEU A 61 5.79 -14.89 6.13
N ALA A 62 6.72 -15.46 5.35
CA ALA A 62 7.52 -16.59 5.82
C ALA A 62 8.39 -16.21 7.02
N ARG A 63 8.90 -14.98 7.08
CA ARG A 63 9.70 -14.48 8.20
C ARG A 63 8.82 -13.93 9.33
N TRP A 64 7.79 -13.17 9.00
CA TRP A 64 6.91 -12.49 9.96
C TRP A 64 5.44 -12.84 9.70
N PRO A 65 5.00 -14.04 10.09
CA PRO A 65 3.65 -14.52 9.82
C PRO A 65 2.55 -13.73 10.57
N GLU A 66 2.93 -12.98 11.61
CA GLU A 66 2.05 -12.20 12.46
C GLU A 66 2.67 -10.85 12.86
N PRO A 67 1.89 -9.85 13.28
CA PRO A 67 2.41 -8.53 13.66
C PRO A 67 3.48 -8.59 14.75
N ARG A 68 3.34 -9.46 15.74
CA ARG A 68 4.29 -9.62 16.86
C ARG A 68 5.69 -9.95 16.36
N ALA A 69 5.80 -10.88 15.44
CA ALA A 69 7.09 -11.29 14.89
C ALA A 69 7.85 -10.10 14.23
N LEU A 70 7.14 -9.23 13.52
CA LEU A 70 7.74 -8.02 12.93
C LEU A 70 8.02 -6.94 13.98
N ALA A 71 7.15 -6.78 14.97
CA ALA A 71 7.30 -5.79 16.03
C ALA A 71 8.55 -6.05 16.88
N GLU A 72 8.87 -7.31 17.13
CA GLU A 72 10.03 -7.76 17.89
C GLU A 72 11.35 -7.70 17.11
N ASP A 73 11.29 -7.63 15.77
CA ASP A 73 12.47 -7.51 14.92
C ASP A 73 12.89 -6.03 14.75
N THR A 74 14.08 -5.78 14.21
CA THR A 74 14.62 -4.42 14.07
C THR A 74 14.10 -3.70 12.83
N PRO A 75 14.09 -2.36 12.80
CA PRO A 75 13.82 -1.60 11.59
C PRO A 75 14.79 -1.95 10.45
N ALA A 76 16.06 -2.21 10.78
CA ALA A 76 17.10 -2.62 9.83
C ALA A 76 16.71 -3.89 9.07
N GLU A 77 16.20 -4.90 9.78
CA GLU A 77 15.76 -6.15 9.17
C GLU A 77 14.54 -5.96 8.26
N ALA A 78 13.60 -5.12 8.67
CA ALA A 78 12.48 -4.73 7.81
C ALA A 78 12.97 -4.04 6.52
N ILE A 79 13.97 -3.14 6.60
CA ILE A 79 14.57 -2.46 5.45
C ILE A 79 15.34 -3.47 4.56
N ARG A 80 16.05 -4.44 5.14
CA ARG A 80 16.75 -5.51 4.41
C ARG A 80 15.76 -6.36 3.61
N MET A 81 14.75 -6.88 4.27
CA MET A 81 13.72 -7.73 3.65
C MET A 81 12.89 -6.98 2.60
N TRP A 82 12.69 -5.67 2.76
CA TRP A 82 12.00 -4.84 1.78
C TRP A 82 12.71 -4.79 0.43
N GLY A 83 14.02 -4.93 0.43
CA GLY A 83 14.84 -5.06 -0.75
C GLY A 83 14.63 -3.92 -1.75
N ARG A 84 14.31 -4.29 -3.00
CA ARG A 84 14.16 -3.35 -4.11
C ARG A 84 12.70 -2.98 -4.43
N LEU A 85 11.74 -3.16 -3.52
CA LEU A 85 10.35 -2.81 -3.79
C LEU A 85 10.13 -1.31 -4.07
N GLY A 86 11.06 -0.47 -3.62
CA GLY A 86 10.98 0.99 -3.72
C GLY A 86 10.24 1.61 -2.53
N TYR A 87 10.38 2.93 -2.36
CA TYR A 87 9.78 3.65 -1.23
C TYR A 87 10.05 2.97 0.13
N PRO A 88 11.31 2.80 0.55
CA PRO A 88 11.70 1.94 1.68
C PRO A 88 11.15 2.40 3.04
N ARG A 89 10.70 3.66 3.18
CA ARG A 89 9.99 4.14 4.38
C ARG A 89 8.73 3.31 4.69
N ARG A 90 8.15 2.64 3.69
CA ARG A 90 7.00 1.76 3.92
C ARG A 90 7.36 0.56 4.78
N ALA A 91 8.58 0.04 4.70
CA ALA A 91 9.05 -1.03 5.56
C ALA A 91 9.07 -0.60 7.03
N VAL A 92 9.65 0.58 7.31
CA VAL A 92 9.69 1.15 8.66
C VAL A 92 8.28 1.42 9.18
N ARG A 93 7.41 2.03 8.35
CA ARG A 93 6.01 2.29 8.70
C ARG A 93 5.21 1.02 8.96
N LEU A 94 5.46 -0.04 8.20
CA LEU A 94 4.80 -1.33 8.42
C LEU A 94 5.25 -1.97 9.74
N ARG A 95 6.53 -1.83 10.12
CA ARG A 95 7.01 -2.24 11.44
C ARG A 95 6.39 -1.40 12.56
N GLU A 96 6.36 -0.07 12.43
CA GLU A 96 5.68 0.81 13.39
C GLU A 96 4.19 0.44 13.55
N CYS A 97 3.54 0.09 12.43
CA CYS A 97 2.18 -0.41 12.41
C CYS A 97 2.05 -1.72 13.21
N ALA A 98 2.97 -2.66 13.00
CA ALA A 98 3.01 -3.92 13.73
C ALA A 98 3.18 -3.71 15.24
N VAL A 99 4.09 -2.81 15.66
CA VAL A 99 4.27 -2.42 17.06
C VAL A 99 2.95 -1.87 17.63
N ALA A 100 2.32 -0.93 16.93
CA ALA A 100 1.04 -0.36 17.38
C ALA A 100 -0.08 -1.41 17.48
N ILE A 101 -0.13 -2.39 16.56
CA ILE A 101 -1.08 -3.51 16.63
C ILE A 101 -0.83 -4.36 17.87
N VAL A 102 0.42 -4.65 18.19
CA VAL A 102 0.76 -5.43 19.39
C VAL A 102 0.38 -4.68 20.67
N GLU A 103 0.78 -3.42 20.78
CA GLU A 103 0.59 -2.61 21.98
C GLU A 103 -0.87 -2.23 22.24
N ARG A 104 -1.63 -1.93 21.20
CA ARG A 104 -2.97 -1.35 21.32
C ARG A 104 -4.09 -2.35 21.04
N HIS A 105 -3.79 -3.42 20.32
CA HIS A 105 -4.79 -4.40 19.84
C HIS A 105 -4.40 -5.86 20.12
N GLY A 106 -3.47 -6.09 21.07
CA GLY A 106 -3.09 -7.44 21.49
C GLY A 106 -2.46 -8.33 20.42
N GLY A 107 -1.93 -7.73 19.35
CA GLY A 107 -1.32 -8.45 18.22
C GLY A 107 -2.31 -8.83 17.10
N VAL A 108 -3.58 -8.47 17.23
CA VAL A 108 -4.62 -8.70 16.20
C VAL A 108 -4.87 -7.43 15.43
N VAL A 109 -4.85 -7.50 14.08
CA VAL A 109 -5.20 -6.35 13.23
C VAL A 109 -6.66 -5.96 13.55
N PRO A 110 -6.94 -4.68 13.89
CA PRO A 110 -8.29 -4.29 14.24
C PRO A 110 -9.22 -4.33 13.03
N ASP A 111 -10.51 -4.60 13.27
CA ASP A 111 -11.56 -4.64 12.26
C ASP A 111 -12.31 -3.31 12.11
N ARG A 112 -12.28 -2.44 13.13
CA ARG A 112 -12.93 -1.13 13.10
C ARG A 112 -12.13 -0.13 12.27
N LEU A 113 -12.82 0.59 11.39
CA LEU A 113 -12.20 1.56 10.47
C LEU A 113 -11.44 2.68 11.20
N ASP A 114 -11.97 3.19 12.32
CA ASP A 114 -11.31 4.21 13.13
C ASP A 114 -10.01 3.71 13.78
N HIS A 115 -10.00 2.47 14.26
CA HIS A 115 -8.79 1.83 14.78
C HIS A 115 -7.75 1.58 13.69
N LEU A 116 -8.18 1.15 12.50
CA LEU A 116 -7.29 0.99 11.33
C LEU A 116 -6.66 2.32 10.92
N LEU A 117 -7.43 3.40 10.87
CA LEU A 117 -6.95 4.75 10.54
C LEU A 117 -5.97 5.31 11.57
N ALA A 118 -6.03 4.85 12.82
CA ALA A 118 -5.12 5.25 13.89
C ALA A 118 -3.76 4.51 13.84
N LEU A 119 -3.59 3.51 12.97
CA LEU A 119 -2.34 2.78 12.82
C LEU A 119 -1.32 3.59 12.00
N PRO A 120 -0.02 3.58 12.40
CA PRO A 120 1.03 4.24 11.65
C PRO A 120 1.11 3.78 10.18
N GLY A 121 1.13 4.73 9.25
CA GLY A 121 1.25 4.43 7.82
C GLY A 121 -0.03 3.91 7.14
N VAL A 122 -1.12 3.76 7.87
CA VAL A 122 -2.42 3.33 7.34
C VAL A 122 -3.28 4.57 7.03
N GLY A 123 -3.45 4.84 5.75
CA GLY A 123 -4.32 5.91 5.26
C GLY A 123 -5.73 5.40 4.94
N THR A 124 -6.60 6.33 4.51
CA THR A 124 -8.02 6.05 4.20
C THR A 124 -8.22 4.87 3.23
N TYR A 125 -7.40 4.78 2.19
CA TYR A 125 -7.45 3.67 1.24
C TYR A 125 -7.12 2.34 1.94
N THR A 126 -5.96 2.25 2.59
CA THR A 126 -5.49 1.00 3.22
C THR A 126 -6.44 0.55 4.33
N ALA A 127 -6.94 1.46 5.15
CA ALA A 127 -7.91 1.14 6.20
C ALA A 127 -9.19 0.51 5.62
N ARG A 128 -9.76 1.11 4.57
CA ARG A 128 -10.95 0.58 3.90
C ARG A 128 -10.70 -0.73 3.17
N ALA A 129 -9.53 -0.88 2.55
CA ALA A 129 -9.13 -2.11 1.89
C ALA A 129 -9.03 -3.27 2.87
N VAL A 130 -8.39 -3.06 4.03
CA VAL A 130 -8.30 -4.07 5.09
C VAL A 130 -9.68 -4.39 5.67
N ALA A 131 -10.50 -3.38 5.99
CA ALA A 131 -11.85 -3.57 6.50
C ALA A 131 -12.73 -4.37 5.51
N ALA A 132 -12.63 -4.09 4.22
CA ALA A 132 -13.38 -4.80 3.20
C ALA A 132 -12.81 -6.20 2.93
N PHE A 133 -11.51 -6.33 2.65
CA PHE A 133 -10.95 -7.58 2.13
C PHE A 133 -10.61 -8.60 3.21
N ALA A 134 -10.31 -8.15 4.44
CA ALA A 134 -10.04 -9.05 5.55
C ALA A 134 -11.28 -9.37 6.39
N TYR A 135 -12.20 -8.42 6.50
CA TYR A 135 -13.35 -8.53 7.41
C TYR A 135 -14.70 -8.53 6.69
N GLY A 136 -14.70 -8.47 5.36
CA GLY A 136 -15.93 -8.51 4.57
C GLY A 136 -16.86 -7.32 4.79
N GLN A 137 -16.34 -6.18 5.25
CA GLN A 137 -17.14 -5.01 5.56
C GLN A 137 -17.48 -4.18 4.32
N ARG A 138 -18.63 -3.50 4.35
CA ARG A 138 -19.06 -2.61 3.27
C ARG A 138 -18.34 -1.27 3.34
N HIS A 139 -17.25 -1.14 2.58
CA HIS A 139 -16.50 0.10 2.43
C HIS A 139 -16.14 0.36 0.96
N PRO A 140 -16.24 1.60 0.46
CA PRO A 140 -15.74 1.95 -0.87
C PRO A 140 -14.20 1.96 -0.85
N VAL A 141 -13.59 1.00 -1.55
CA VAL A 141 -12.14 0.89 -1.72
C VAL A 141 -11.76 1.54 -3.04
N VAL A 142 -11.22 2.77 -2.97
CA VAL A 142 -11.06 3.62 -4.15
C VAL A 142 -9.58 3.92 -4.42
N ASP A 143 -9.00 3.19 -5.38
CA ASP A 143 -7.69 3.46 -5.96
C ASP A 143 -7.81 4.16 -7.32
N THR A 144 -6.70 4.37 -8.00
CA THR A 144 -6.68 4.98 -9.34
C THR A 144 -7.39 4.12 -10.39
N ASN A 145 -7.48 2.81 -10.20
CA ASN A 145 -8.17 1.89 -11.10
C ASN A 145 -9.68 2.01 -10.93
N VAL A 146 -10.17 1.96 -9.69
CA VAL A 146 -11.59 2.12 -9.36
C VAL A 146 -12.10 3.48 -9.81
N ARG A 147 -11.36 4.56 -9.52
CA ARG A 147 -11.71 5.91 -9.97
C ARG A 147 -11.90 5.98 -11.47
N ARG A 148 -10.99 5.40 -12.24
CA ARG A 148 -11.07 5.36 -13.70
C ARG A 148 -12.27 4.56 -14.19
N VAL A 149 -12.56 3.41 -13.57
CA VAL A 149 -13.71 2.58 -13.91
C VAL A 149 -15.01 3.35 -13.68
N VAL A 150 -15.19 3.94 -12.50
CA VAL A 150 -16.38 4.71 -12.13
C VAL A 150 -16.51 5.96 -13.02
N SER A 151 -15.44 6.71 -13.23
CA SER A 151 -15.43 7.88 -14.11
C SER A 151 -15.90 7.52 -15.53
N ARG A 152 -15.36 6.46 -16.12
CA ARG A 152 -15.71 6.05 -17.48
C ARG A 152 -17.09 5.39 -17.57
N ALA A 153 -17.34 4.40 -16.73
CA ALA A 153 -18.56 3.60 -16.85
C ALA A 153 -19.83 4.34 -16.42
N ILE A 154 -19.72 5.20 -15.41
CA ILE A 154 -20.87 5.89 -14.79
C ILE A 154 -20.95 7.36 -15.22
N ALA A 155 -19.86 8.12 -15.05
CA ALA A 155 -19.87 9.55 -15.36
C ALA A 155 -19.65 9.87 -16.86
N GLY A 156 -19.20 8.91 -17.67
CA GLY A 156 -18.91 9.14 -19.09
C GLY A 156 -17.61 9.92 -19.37
N GLU A 157 -16.81 10.15 -18.33
CA GLU A 157 -15.59 10.94 -18.40
C GLU A 157 -14.36 10.05 -18.66
N PRO A 158 -13.43 10.45 -19.54
CA PRO A 158 -12.27 9.64 -19.90
C PRO A 158 -11.26 9.46 -18.76
N ASP A 159 -11.20 10.40 -17.80
CA ASP A 159 -10.26 10.42 -16.68
C ASP A 159 -10.90 10.99 -15.42
N ALA A 160 -10.55 10.43 -14.28
CA ALA A 160 -11.04 10.86 -12.98
C ALA A 160 -10.24 12.02 -12.34
N GLY A 161 -9.26 12.58 -13.07
CA GLY A 161 -8.37 13.63 -12.56
C GLY A 161 -7.21 13.11 -11.68
N PRO A 162 -6.35 14.01 -11.15
CA PRO A 162 -5.06 13.62 -10.58
C PRO A 162 -5.12 13.03 -9.17
N THR A 163 -6.10 13.40 -8.36
CA THR A 163 -6.19 13.01 -6.94
C THR A 163 -7.57 12.45 -6.60
N THR A 164 -7.63 11.56 -5.59
CA THR A 164 -8.89 11.05 -5.05
C THR A 164 -9.60 12.17 -4.29
N ARG A 165 -10.90 12.35 -4.58
CA ARG A 165 -11.79 13.34 -3.96
C ARG A 165 -12.84 12.64 -3.11
N PRO A 166 -13.45 13.33 -2.13
CA PRO A 166 -14.59 12.78 -1.37
C PRO A 166 -15.73 12.28 -2.28
N ALA A 167 -16.00 12.98 -3.38
CA ALA A 167 -17.02 12.59 -4.35
C ALA A 167 -16.74 11.22 -5.02
N ASP A 168 -15.46 10.85 -5.20
CA ASP A 168 -15.10 9.54 -5.76
C ASP A 168 -15.45 8.39 -4.80
N LEU A 169 -15.38 8.64 -3.50
CA LEU A 169 -15.79 7.69 -2.45
C LEU A 169 -17.31 7.52 -2.46
N VAL A 170 -18.05 8.64 -2.46
CA VAL A 170 -19.54 8.63 -2.52
C VAL A 170 -20.02 7.91 -3.76
N ALA A 171 -19.54 8.29 -4.93
CA ALA A 171 -19.93 7.66 -6.19
C ALA A 171 -19.64 6.15 -6.24
N THR A 172 -18.53 5.73 -5.63
CA THR A 172 -18.21 4.30 -5.52
C THR A 172 -19.13 3.61 -4.51
N GLU A 173 -19.40 4.23 -3.37
CA GLU A 173 -20.26 3.68 -2.32
C GLU A 173 -21.71 3.44 -2.79
N GLU A 174 -22.23 4.34 -3.61
CA GLU A 174 -23.57 4.21 -4.22
C GLU A 174 -23.70 2.99 -5.16
N LEU A 175 -22.58 2.54 -5.73
CA LEU A 175 -22.54 1.36 -6.58
C LEU A 175 -22.43 0.05 -5.80
N LEU A 176 -22.06 0.09 -4.52
CA LEU A 176 -21.85 -1.10 -3.72
C LEU A 176 -23.18 -1.72 -3.27
N PRO A 177 -23.30 -3.06 -3.34
CA PRO A 177 -24.42 -3.78 -2.71
C PRO A 177 -24.59 -3.42 -1.23
N ILE A 178 -25.81 -3.57 -0.71
CA ILE A 178 -26.09 -3.33 0.71
C ILE A 178 -25.45 -4.42 1.58
N GLU A 179 -25.49 -5.67 1.11
CA GLU A 179 -24.92 -6.81 1.82
C GLU A 179 -23.39 -6.67 1.89
N PRO A 180 -22.77 -6.72 3.11
CA PRO A 180 -21.35 -6.40 3.31
C PRO A 180 -20.38 -7.28 2.52
N ALA A 181 -20.58 -8.60 2.50
CA ALA A 181 -19.68 -9.49 1.77
C ALA A 181 -19.76 -9.29 0.25
N ALA A 182 -20.96 -9.04 -0.29
CA ALA A 182 -21.14 -8.70 -1.70
C ALA A 182 -20.50 -7.33 -2.03
N ALA A 183 -20.53 -6.37 -1.11
CA ALA A 183 -19.88 -5.07 -1.28
C ALA A 183 -18.34 -5.19 -1.28
N ALA A 184 -17.79 -6.01 -0.40
CA ALA A 184 -16.36 -6.30 -0.37
C ALA A 184 -15.89 -6.97 -1.68
N LEU A 185 -16.65 -7.95 -2.17
CA LEU A 185 -16.42 -8.60 -3.47
C LEU A 185 -16.48 -7.59 -4.62
N ALA A 186 -17.50 -6.72 -4.65
CA ALA A 186 -17.65 -5.68 -5.67
C ALA A 186 -16.48 -4.70 -5.65
N SER A 187 -16.00 -4.29 -4.48
CA SER A 187 -14.82 -3.42 -4.35
C SER A 187 -13.58 -4.06 -4.96
N ALA A 188 -13.33 -5.35 -4.70
CA ALA A 188 -12.24 -6.10 -5.32
C ALA A 188 -12.43 -6.24 -6.84
N ALA A 189 -13.66 -6.47 -7.28
CA ALA A 189 -14.02 -6.63 -8.68
C ALA A 189 -13.82 -5.33 -9.48
N PHE A 190 -14.22 -4.18 -8.95
CA PHE A 190 -13.99 -2.87 -9.58
C PHE A 190 -12.50 -2.57 -9.75
N MET A 191 -11.70 -2.86 -8.72
CA MET A 191 -10.25 -2.70 -8.77
C MET A 191 -9.63 -3.60 -9.84
N GLU A 192 -10.01 -4.87 -9.90
CA GLU A 192 -9.50 -5.81 -10.89
C GLU A 192 -9.91 -5.41 -12.32
N LEU A 193 -11.16 -5.01 -12.53
CA LEU A 193 -11.64 -4.53 -13.83
C LEU A 193 -10.77 -3.36 -14.34
N GLY A 194 -10.47 -2.41 -13.46
CA GLY A 194 -9.60 -1.28 -13.78
C GLY A 194 -8.14 -1.68 -14.03
N ALA A 195 -7.64 -2.68 -13.32
CA ALA A 195 -6.26 -3.14 -13.47
C ALA A 195 -6.04 -3.91 -14.77
N VAL A 196 -7.00 -4.73 -15.22
CA VAL A 196 -6.77 -5.67 -16.32
C VAL A 196 -7.63 -5.47 -17.56
N VAL A 197 -8.76 -4.75 -17.48
CA VAL A 197 -9.66 -4.49 -18.63
C VAL A 197 -9.73 -3.00 -18.92
N CYS A 198 -10.25 -2.19 -18.00
CA CYS A 198 -10.42 -0.75 -18.16
C CYS A 198 -9.11 -0.01 -17.87
N THR A 199 -8.04 -0.37 -18.59
CA THR A 199 -6.70 0.22 -18.38
C THR A 199 -6.63 1.68 -18.84
N ALA A 200 -5.61 2.42 -18.36
CA ALA A 200 -5.49 3.85 -18.64
C ALA A 200 -5.29 4.16 -20.12
N ARG A 201 -4.43 3.41 -20.82
CA ARG A 201 -4.00 3.71 -22.19
C ARG A 201 -4.68 2.87 -23.27
N ALA A 202 -4.92 1.59 -22.98
CA ALA A 202 -5.45 0.63 -23.94
C ALA A 202 -6.55 -0.22 -23.29
N PRO A 203 -7.74 0.34 -23.03
CA PRO A 203 -8.83 -0.41 -22.44
C PRO A 203 -9.34 -1.48 -23.41
N ARG A 204 -9.61 -2.66 -22.88
CA ARG A 204 -10.11 -3.81 -23.63
C ARG A 204 -11.64 -3.88 -23.56
N CYS A 205 -12.32 -2.90 -24.15
CA CYS A 205 -13.77 -2.73 -24.05
C CYS A 205 -14.56 -3.94 -24.55
N ALA A 206 -14.10 -4.60 -25.62
CA ALA A 206 -14.80 -5.77 -26.20
C ALA A 206 -14.95 -6.96 -25.23
N ILE A 207 -14.17 -7.03 -24.15
CA ILE A 207 -14.30 -8.07 -23.11
C ILE A 207 -14.79 -7.51 -21.77
N CYS A 208 -15.22 -6.24 -21.76
CA CYS A 208 -15.69 -5.58 -20.55
C CYS A 208 -17.11 -6.05 -20.20
N PRO A 209 -17.37 -6.49 -18.95
CA PRO A 209 -18.69 -7.00 -18.54
C PRO A 209 -19.79 -5.92 -18.56
N VAL A 210 -19.41 -4.65 -18.63
CA VAL A 210 -20.31 -3.50 -18.62
C VAL A 210 -20.17 -2.66 -19.89
N GLU A 211 -19.72 -3.25 -21.00
CA GLU A 211 -19.53 -2.52 -22.26
C GLU A 211 -20.81 -1.85 -22.74
N SER A 212 -21.92 -2.58 -22.72
CA SER A 212 -23.24 -2.13 -23.21
C SER A 212 -23.84 -0.98 -22.41
N SER A 213 -23.51 -0.87 -21.12
CA SER A 213 -24.00 0.18 -20.21
C SER A 213 -22.96 1.24 -19.88
N CYS A 214 -21.78 1.21 -20.52
CA CYS A 214 -20.69 2.15 -20.22
C CYS A 214 -20.95 3.52 -20.84
N ALA A 215 -21.15 4.55 -20.01
CA ALA A 215 -21.44 5.92 -20.45
C ALA A 215 -20.33 6.52 -21.35
N TRP A 216 -19.05 6.29 -21.01
CA TRP A 216 -17.93 6.75 -21.83
C TRP A 216 -17.89 6.07 -23.22
N ARG A 217 -18.24 4.81 -23.29
CA ARG A 217 -18.35 4.10 -24.56
C ARG A 217 -19.49 4.66 -25.41
N ALA A 218 -20.65 4.89 -24.79
CA ALA A 218 -21.80 5.48 -25.45
C ALA A 218 -21.55 6.91 -25.96
N SER A 219 -20.70 7.69 -25.29
CA SER A 219 -20.30 9.04 -25.71
C SER A 219 -19.20 9.09 -26.80
N GLY A 220 -18.84 7.93 -27.39
CA GLY A 220 -17.82 7.87 -28.44
C GLY A 220 -16.37 7.79 -27.98
N GLN A 221 -16.14 7.47 -26.68
CA GLN A 221 -14.79 7.27 -26.10
C GLN A 221 -13.88 8.50 -26.22
N ALA A 222 -14.37 9.66 -25.82
CA ALA A 222 -13.60 10.90 -25.84
C ALA A 222 -12.21 10.71 -25.24
N ALA A 223 -11.17 11.24 -25.90
CA ALA A 223 -9.81 11.17 -25.41
C ALA A 223 -9.64 12.05 -24.14
N PRO A 224 -8.76 11.68 -23.20
CA PRO A 224 -8.43 12.56 -22.07
C PRO A 224 -7.90 13.91 -22.56
N THR A 225 -8.44 15.00 -22.04
CA THR A 225 -8.06 16.37 -22.41
C THR A 225 -6.87 16.92 -21.63
N GLY A 226 -6.40 16.20 -20.61
CA GLY A 226 -5.29 16.63 -19.75
C GLY A 226 -3.89 16.33 -20.30
N PRO A 227 -2.86 17.02 -19.79
CA PRO A 227 -1.48 16.77 -20.18
C PRO A 227 -1.06 15.34 -19.84
N THR A 228 -0.51 14.63 -20.83
CA THR A 228 0.06 13.29 -20.61
C THR A 228 1.25 13.37 -19.65
N ARG A 229 1.15 12.74 -18.49
CA ARG A 229 2.29 12.63 -17.56
C ARG A 229 3.42 11.85 -18.23
N ARG A 230 4.53 12.54 -18.50
CA ARG A 230 5.75 11.87 -18.94
C ARG A 230 6.26 10.98 -17.81
N PRO A 231 6.68 9.74 -18.11
CA PRO A 231 7.35 8.89 -17.13
C PRO A 231 8.57 9.61 -16.57
N GLN A 232 8.66 9.71 -15.25
CA GLN A 232 9.83 10.29 -14.61
C GLN A 232 11.04 9.37 -14.85
N ARG A 233 12.13 9.89 -15.43
CA ARG A 233 13.37 9.14 -15.57
C ARG A 233 13.86 8.67 -14.20
N TYR A 234 14.35 7.45 -14.14
CA TYR A 234 14.98 6.90 -12.92
C TYR A 234 16.48 7.20 -12.91
N ALA A 235 17.13 7.03 -14.06
CA ALA A 235 18.57 7.24 -14.22
C ALA A 235 18.96 8.70 -13.95
N GLY A 236 20.00 8.91 -13.16
CA GLY A 236 20.52 10.22 -12.79
C GLY A 236 19.76 10.95 -11.69
N THR A 237 18.74 10.31 -11.06
CA THR A 237 17.94 10.95 -10.02
C THR A 237 18.43 10.61 -8.61
N ASP A 238 18.11 11.46 -7.64
CA ASP A 238 18.34 11.18 -6.21
C ASP A 238 17.72 9.84 -5.76
N ARG A 239 16.62 9.43 -6.40
CA ARG A 239 16.00 8.11 -6.15
C ARG A 239 16.94 6.97 -6.50
N GLN A 240 17.70 7.08 -7.60
CA GLN A 240 18.71 6.08 -7.97
C GLN A 240 19.83 6.06 -6.95
N VAL A 241 20.39 7.23 -6.62
CA VAL A 241 21.52 7.35 -5.68
C VAL A 241 21.14 6.80 -4.30
N ARG A 242 19.96 7.16 -3.78
CA ARG A 242 19.42 6.60 -2.51
C ARG A 242 19.30 5.08 -2.57
N GLY A 243 18.87 4.54 -3.71
CA GLY A 243 18.78 3.09 -3.92
C GLY A 243 20.13 2.38 -3.87
N LEU A 244 21.17 2.97 -4.44
CA LEU A 244 22.54 2.46 -4.43
C LEU A 244 23.14 2.51 -3.01
N LEU A 245 23.00 3.63 -2.31
CA LEU A 245 23.45 3.78 -0.92
C LEU A 245 22.80 2.74 0.00
N LEU A 246 21.47 2.56 -0.11
CA LEU A 246 20.77 1.56 0.66
C LEU A 246 21.17 0.12 0.29
N ALA A 247 21.54 -0.17 -0.97
CA ALA A 247 22.00 -1.48 -1.36
C ALA A 247 23.29 -1.86 -0.58
N VAL A 248 24.27 -0.96 -0.53
CA VAL A 248 25.52 -1.17 0.23
C VAL A 248 25.23 -1.40 1.71
N LEU A 249 24.34 -0.60 2.30
CA LEU A 249 24.01 -0.70 3.73
C LEU A 249 23.24 -1.99 4.06
N ARG A 250 22.37 -2.48 3.16
CA ARG A 250 21.65 -3.76 3.34
C ARG A 250 22.54 -4.98 3.31
N GLU A 251 23.59 -4.94 2.49
CA GLU A 251 24.54 -6.03 2.34
C GLU A 251 25.56 -6.09 3.50
N SER A 252 25.56 -5.06 4.36
CA SER A 252 26.50 -4.95 5.47
C SER A 252 25.86 -5.39 6.79
N THR A 253 26.63 -6.07 7.64
CA THR A 253 26.20 -6.54 8.98
C THR A 253 26.61 -5.59 10.10
N GLY A 254 27.09 -4.38 9.78
CA GLY A 254 27.55 -3.38 10.73
C GLY A 254 27.77 -2.02 10.07
N PRO A 255 28.38 -1.06 10.79
CA PRO A 255 28.63 0.28 10.27
C PRO A 255 29.47 0.27 9.00
N VAL A 256 29.03 1.00 7.99
CA VAL A 256 29.70 1.18 6.70
C VAL A 256 30.47 2.49 6.72
N PRO A 257 31.80 2.50 6.52
CA PRO A 257 32.57 3.71 6.44
C PRO A 257 32.11 4.62 5.29
N HIS A 258 32.11 5.94 5.50
CA HIS A 258 31.69 6.94 4.51
C HIS A 258 32.41 6.75 3.18
N ARG A 259 33.73 6.49 3.20
CA ARG A 259 34.54 6.22 2.00
C ARG A 259 33.99 5.08 1.11
N ARG A 260 33.29 4.07 1.67
CA ARG A 260 32.66 3.00 0.89
C ARG A 260 31.36 3.49 0.22
N LEU A 261 30.63 4.39 0.87
CA LEU A 261 29.45 5.03 0.30
C LEU A 261 29.84 6.04 -0.80
N ASP A 262 31.03 6.64 -0.72
CA ASP A 262 31.52 7.57 -1.73
C ASP A 262 31.72 6.95 -3.09
N GLN A 263 31.96 5.64 -3.14
CA GLN A 263 32.20 4.91 -4.38
C GLN A 263 30.94 4.61 -5.17
N VAL A 264 29.72 4.78 -4.61
CA VAL A 264 28.48 4.36 -5.26
C VAL A 264 27.99 5.34 -6.31
N TRP A 265 28.45 6.59 -6.28
CA TRP A 265 28.03 7.65 -7.19
C TRP A 265 29.09 8.73 -7.36
N HIS A 266 29.26 9.19 -8.60
CA HIS A 266 30.35 10.11 -8.97
C HIS A 266 30.12 11.58 -8.56
N ASP A 267 28.85 12.02 -8.45
CA ASP A 267 28.50 13.39 -8.03
C ASP A 267 28.40 13.45 -6.50
N ASP A 268 29.40 14.09 -5.88
CA ASP A 268 29.53 14.18 -4.42
C ASP A 268 28.37 14.96 -3.78
N VAL A 269 27.93 16.05 -4.43
CA VAL A 269 26.85 16.90 -3.92
C VAL A 269 25.51 16.14 -3.94
N GLN A 270 25.25 15.45 -5.06
CA GLN A 270 24.03 14.63 -5.17
C GLN A 270 24.05 13.46 -4.18
N ARG A 271 25.21 12.82 -4.03
CA ARG A 271 25.38 11.70 -3.08
C ARG A 271 25.19 12.14 -1.63
N ALA A 272 25.81 13.25 -1.21
CA ALA A 272 25.65 13.81 0.13
C ALA A 272 24.18 14.17 0.41
N ARG A 273 23.48 14.82 -0.54
CA ARG A 273 22.08 15.14 -0.42
C ARG A 273 21.21 13.87 -0.32
N ALA A 274 21.50 12.86 -1.11
CA ALA A 274 20.78 11.59 -1.08
C ALA A 274 20.96 10.85 0.25
N LEU A 275 22.18 10.83 0.80
CA LEU A 275 22.50 10.26 2.11
C LEU A 275 21.81 11.03 3.24
N ALA A 276 21.91 12.35 3.26
CA ALA A 276 21.20 13.19 4.22
C ALA A 276 19.68 12.94 4.19
N GLY A 277 19.12 12.78 2.99
CA GLY A 277 17.70 12.41 2.83
C GLY A 277 17.37 11.03 3.40
N LEU A 278 18.26 10.04 3.32
CA LEU A 278 18.08 8.73 3.95
C LEU A 278 18.09 8.83 5.48
N VAL A 279 18.97 9.67 6.04
CA VAL A 279 19.02 9.92 7.49
C VAL A 279 17.74 10.63 7.95
N THR A 280 17.34 11.71 7.27
CA THR A 280 16.10 12.45 7.57
C THR A 280 14.85 11.53 7.50
N ASP A 281 14.85 10.58 6.59
CA ASP A 281 13.75 9.61 6.46
C ASP A 281 13.79 8.48 7.50
N GLY A 282 14.77 8.45 8.40
CA GLY A 282 14.93 7.42 9.43
C GLY A 282 15.24 6.04 8.86
N LEU A 283 15.88 5.97 7.70
CA LEU A 283 16.31 4.71 7.06
C LEU A 283 17.76 4.36 7.36
N VAL A 284 18.55 5.37 7.65
CA VAL A 284 19.99 5.29 7.93
C VAL A 284 20.29 6.16 9.13
N GLU A 285 21.21 5.72 9.98
CA GLU A 285 21.72 6.49 11.10
C GLU A 285 23.24 6.61 11.04
N PRO A 286 23.81 7.77 11.43
CA PRO A 286 25.24 7.94 11.55
C PRO A 286 25.77 7.16 12.76
N VAL A 287 27.00 6.63 12.64
CA VAL A 287 27.73 5.95 13.71
C VAL A 287 29.11 6.61 13.84
N GLY A 288 29.26 7.41 14.88
CA GLY A 288 30.43 8.29 15.00
C GLY A 288 30.46 9.33 13.87
N GLU A 289 31.67 9.81 13.52
CA GLU A 289 31.82 10.87 12.52
C GLU A 289 31.90 10.36 11.07
N GLU A 290 32.31 9.10 10.88
CA GLU A 290 32.73 8.59 9.57
C GLU A 290 32.00 7.33 9.10
N SER A 291 30.95 6.90 9.75
CA SER A 291 30.26 5.66 9.40
C SER A 291 28.74 5.81 9.45
N PHE A 292 28.05 4.94 8.71
CA PHE A 292 26.60 4.87 8.65
C PHE A 292 26.12 3.42 8.74
N ARG A 293 24.92 3.22 9.28
CA ARG A 293 24.25 1.91 9.27
C ARG A 293 22.76 2.07 8.99
N LEU A 294 22.06 0.97 8.72
CA LEU A 294 20.60 1.00 8.69
C LEU A 294 20.04 1.38 10.07
N ALA A 295 18.95 2.10 10.11
CA ALA A 295 18.32 2.50 11.36
C ALA A 295 17.95 1.28 12.23
N GLY A 296 18.40 1.30 13.49
CA GLY A 296 18.20 0.19 14.42
C GLY A 296 19.05 -1.06 14.16
N ASP A 297 20.12 -0.96 13.39
CA ASP A 297 21.09 -2.03 13.12
C ASP A 297 22.22 -2.05 14.16
N GLY A 298 21.88 -2.15 15.43
CA GLY A 298 22.82 -2.18 16.52
C GLY A 298 22.29 -2.95 17.71
N PRO A 299 23.09 -3.17 18.76
CA PRO A 299 22.55 -3.70 19.98
C PRO A 299 21.38 -2.82 20.46
N PRO A 300 20.32 -3.39 21.01
CA PRO A 300 19.19 -2.61 21.49
C PRO A 300 19.70 -1.53 22.43
N SER A 301 19.32 -0.28 22.18
CA SER A 301 19.56 0.81 23.11
C SER A 301 18.97 0.39 24.46
N PRO A 302 19.68 0.57 25.58
CA PRO A 302 19.12 0.27 26.89
C PRO A 302 17.80 1.06 27.01
N SER A 303 16.70 0.36 27.26
CA SER A 303 15.41 0.99 27.53
C SER A 303 15.60 2.08 28.58
N PRO A 304 15.04 3.28 28.42
CA PRO A 304 15.06 4.28 29.48
C PRO A 304 14.45 3.62 30.73
N LEU A 305 15.24 3.59 31.79
CA LEU A 305 14.81 3.07 33.09
C LEU A 305 13.46 3.71 33.44
N PRO A 306 12.49 2.94 33.95
CA PRO A 306 11.24 3.52 34.42
C PRO A 306 11.56 4.58 35.46
N HIS A 307 11.04 5.80 35.28
CA HIS A 307 11.17 6.86 36.26
C HIS A 307 10.70 6.32 37.62
N LEU A 308 11.65 6.14 38.53
CA LEU A 308 11.36 5.88 39.93
C LEU A 308 10.53 7.07 40.46
N PRO A 309 9.39 6.83 41.13
CA PRO A 309 8.63 7.92 41.73
C PRO A 309 9.49 8.60 42.80
N HIS A 310 9.53 9.93 42.76
CA HIS A 310 10.18 10.72 43.77
C HIS A 310 9.59 10.40 45.14
N PRO A 311 10.41 10.26 46.21
CA PRO A 311 9.91 10.08 47.56
C PRO A 311 9.10 11.31 47.99
N PRO A 312 8.03 11.14 48.78
CA PRO A 312 7.21 12.27 49.22
C PRO A 312 8.04 13.19 50.13
N HIS A 313 8.02 14.49 49.82
CA HIS A 313 8.55 15.51 50.69
C HIS A 313 7.79 15.54 52.01
N HIS A 314 8.42 15.10 53.09
CA HIS A 314 7.96 15.36 54.44
C HIS A 314 8.08 16.88 54.71
N GLN A 315 6.92 17.55 54.80
CA GLN A 315 6.83 18.87 55.40
C GLN A 315 6.88 18.72 56.92
N ARG A 316 7.81 19.44 57.55
CA ARG A 316 7.77 19.72 58.98
C ARG A 316 7.06 21.07 59.22
#